data_528915906ae0fa27d1e67e10f2f2d270
#
_entry.id   528915906ae0fa27d1e67e10f2f2d270
#
_cell.length_a   1.000
_cell.length_b   1.000
_cell.length_c   1.000
_cell.angle_alpha   90.00
_cell.angle_beta   90.00
_cell.angle_gamma   90.00
#
_symmetry.space_group_name_H-M   'P 1'
#
loop_
_entity.id
_entity.type
_entity.pdbx_description
1 polymer ?
#
loop_
_entity_poly.entity_id
_entity_poly.type
_entity_poly.pdbx_seq_one_letter_code
_entity_poly.pdbx_strand_id
1 'polypeptide(L)'
;MPAVKVEHFALQVPDPVAMADWYVKHLGCSVARSSGPPGHGRFLLDGAGAVMLEVYRNPQVPVPDYPHMNPVLMHLAFISDELATDRDRLVKAGAKVVEALITSPAGDQFVMLRDPWGIPLQLAKRAEPMLV
;
A
#
# COMPACT_ATOMS: atom_id res chain seq x y z
N MET A 1 -14.75 -23.56 17.46
CA MET A 1 -13.96 -22.35 17.77
C MET A 1 -14.27 -21.29 16.75
N PRO A 2 -14.82 -20.15 17.15
CA PRO A 2 -15.06 -19.07 16.19
C PRO A 2 -13.72 -18.53 15.66
N ALA A 3 -13.64 -18.31 14.36
CA ALA A 3 -12.49 -17.67 13.74
C ALA A 3 -12.58 -16.15 13.94
N VAL A 4 -11.44 -15.52 14.17
CA VAL A 4 -11.32 -14.08 14.11
C VAL A 4 -10.83 -13.68 12.72
N LYS A 5 -11.15 -12.46 12.29
CA LYS A 5 -10.77 -11.95 10.97
C LYS A 5 -9.87 -10.73 11.13
N VAL A 6 -8.93 -10.57 10.23
CA VAL A 6 -8.20 -9.31 10.14
C VAL A 6 -9.15 -8.25 9.61
N GLU A 7 -9.33 -7.15 10.35
CA GLU A 7 -10.11 -6.01 9.90
C GLU A 7 -9.21 -5.00 9.20
N HIS A 8 -8.15 -4.58 9.84
CA HIS A 8 -7.26 -3.56 9.27
C HIS A 8 -5.83 -3.70 9.78
N PHE A 9 -4.93 -3.11 9.03
CA PHE A 9 -3.55 -2.84 9.41
C PHE A 9 -3.36 -1.33 9.47
N ALA A 10 -2.79 -0.80 10.54
CA ALA A 10 -2.73 0.65 10.77
C ALA A 10 -1.32 1.20 10.60
N LEU A 11 -1.20 2.36 9.99
CA LEU A 11 0.04 3.09 9.77
C LEU A 11 -0.07 4.53 10.26
N GLN A 12 0.91 4.97 11.04
CA GLN A 12 1.14 6.38 11.35
C GLN A 12 1.84 7.01 10.14
N VAL A 13 1.23 8.01 9.50
CA VAL A 13 1.74 8.61 8.26
C VAL A 13 1.79 10.13 8.33
N PRO A 14 2.61 10.81 7.51
CA PRO A 14 2.73 12.27 7.57
C PRO A 14 1.46 13.01 7.17
N ASP A 15 0.76 12.52 6.15
CA ASP A 15 -0.43 13.17 5.59
C ASP A 15 -1.47 12.12 5.18
N PRO A 16 -2.32 11.68 6.13
CA PRO A 16 -3.29 10.62 5.84
C PRO A 16 -4.33 11.02 4.79
N VAL A 17 -4.72 12.28 4.72
CA VAL A 17 -5.71 12.74 3.74
C VAL A 17 -5.16 12.65 2.32
N ALA A 18 -3.97 13.21 2.08
CA ALA A 18 -3.33 13.16 0.76
C ALA A 18 -2.98 11.73 0.36
N MET A 19 -2.50 10.92 1.31
CA MET A 19 -2.18 9.51 1.06
C MET A 19 -3.44 8.71 0.68
N ALA A 20 -4.54 8.91 1.40
CA ALA A 20 -5.80 8.25 1.08
C ALA A 20 -6.28 8.63 -0.33
N ASP A 21 -6.23 9.90 -0.69
CA ASP A 21 -6.63 10.38 -2.02
C ASP A 21 -5.79 9.72 -3.12
N TRP A 22 -4.48 9.59 -2.91
CA TRP A 22 -3.58 8.96 -3.86
C TRP A 22 -3.91 7.46 -4.03
N TYR A 23 -4.15 6.76 -2.92
CA TYR A 23 -4.48 5.32 -2.94
C TYR A 23 -5.84 5.07 -3.59
N VAL A 24 -6.81 5.94 -3.37
CA VAL A 24 -8.11 5.86 -4.05
C VAL A 24 -7.93 6.07 -5.55
N LYS A 25 -7.20 7.09 -5.94
CA LYS A 25 -7.04 7.45 -7.35
C LYS A 25 -6.19 6.46 -8.13
N HIS A 26 -5.12 5.93 -7.53
CA HIS A 26 -4.10 5.18 -8.26
C HIS A 26 -4.06 3.68 -7.96
N LEU A 27 -4.63 3.24 -6.85
CA LEU A 27 -4.62 1.83 -6.43
C LEU A 27 -6.02 1.23 -6.30
N GLY A 28 -7.05 1.99 -6.66
CA GLY A 28 -8.42 1.47 -6.65
C GLY A 28 -9.02 1.27 -5.27
N CYS A 29 -8.44 1.88 -4.23
CA CYS A 29 -9.00 1.83 -2.89
C CYS A 29 -10.25 2.70 -2.78
N SER A 30 -11.06 2.44 -1.76
CA SER A 30 -12.18 3.29 -1.37
C SER A 30 -12.10 3.62 0.11
N VAL A 31 -12.61 4.79 0.50
CA VAL A 31 -12.65 5.19 1.91
C VAL A 31 -13.91 4.60 2.55
N ALA A 32 -13.72 3.67 3.49
CA ALA A 32 -14.82 3.07 4.23
C ALA A 32 -15.27 3.95 5.39
N ARG A 33 -14.33 4.66 6.02
CA ARG A 33 -14.59 5.54 7.16
C ARG A 33 -13.50 6.59 7.26
N SER A 34 -13.86 7.78 7.72
CA SER A 34 -12.91 8.86 7.99
C SER A 34 -13.22 9.57 9.29
N SER A 35 -12.19 10.15 9.90
CA SER A 35 -12.31 11.02 11.06
C SER A 35 -11.66 12.37 10.80
N GLY A 36 -12.07 13.37 11.59
CA GLY A 36 -11.50 14.71 11.53
C GLY A 36 -10.24 14.86 12.40
N PRO A 37 -9.88 16.14 12.68
CA PRO A 37 -8.72 16.41 13.52
C PRO A 37 -8.87 15.76 14.91
N PRO A 38 -7.76 15.44 15.60
CA PRO A 38 -6.37 15.69 15.17
C PRO A 38 -5.76 14.63 14.26
N GLY A 39 -6.34 13.43 14.20
CA GLY A 39 -5.72 12.28 13.54
C GLY A 39 -6.00 12.18 12.05
N HIS A 40 -7.10 12.74 11.57
CA HIS A 40 -7.55 12.66 10.17
C HIS A 40 -7.53 11.23 9.61
N GLY A 41 -7.93 10.25 10.43
CA GLY A 41 -7.88 8.84 10.07
C GLY A 41 -8.69 8.51 8.82
N ARG A 42 -8.17 7.59 8.04
CA ARG A 42 -8.82 7.05 6.85
C ARG A 42 -8.71 5.54 6.86
N PHE A 43 -9.84 4.86 6.80
CA PHE A 43 -9.89 3.42 6.56
C PHE A 43 -10.05 3.19 5.06
N LEU A 44 -9.03 2.64 4.44
CA LEU A 44 -8.97 2.37 3.01
C LEU A 44 -9.27 0.92 2.75
N LEU A 45 -10.34 0.65 2.03
CA LEU A 45 -10.70 -0.70 1.59
C LEU A 45 -10.07 -0.93 0.22
N ASP A 46 -9.44 -2.10 0.03
CA ASP A 46 -8.84 -2.45 -1.27
C ASP A 46 -9.90 -2.69 -2.35
N GLY A 47 -9.45 -2.82 -3.60
CA GLY A 47 -10.35 -3.02 -4.74
C GLY A 47 -11.16 -4.31 -4.69
N ALA A 48 -10.70 -5.31 -3.95
CA ALA A 48 -11.43 -6.57 -3.75
C ALA A 48 -12.44 -6.51 -2.60
N GLY A 49 -12.41 -5.45 -1.78
CA GLY A 49 -13.29 -5.30 -0.63
C GLY A 49 -12.98 -6.26 0.52
N ALA A 50 -11.74 -6.74 0.62
CA ALA A 50 -11.37 -7.80 1.56
C ALA A 50 -10.38 -7.35 2.65
N VAL A 51 -9.54 -6.36 2.38
CA VAL A 51 -8.50 -5.90 3.29
C VAL A 51 -8.58 -4.39 3.45
N MET A 52 -8.47 -3.93 4.70
CA MET A 52 -8.43 -2.51 5.02
C MET A 52 -7.07 -2.08 5.55
N LEU A 53 -6.67 -0.90 5.11
CA LEU A 53 -5.52 -0.18 5.64
C LEU A 53 -6.02 1.09 6.32
N GLU A 54 -5.69 1.26 7.59
CA GLU A 54 -5.94 2.52 8.30
C GLU A 54 -4.69 3.39 8.23
N VAL A 55 -4.85 4.62 7.75
CA VAL A 55 -3.80 5.64 7.80
C VAL A 55 -4.26 6.80 8.65
N TYR A 56 -3.39 7.29 9.53
CA TYR A 56 -3.70 8.35 10.46
C TYR A 56 -2.44 9.08 10.89
N ARG A 57 -2.61 10.20 11.56
CA ARG A 57 -1.51 10.89 12.21
C ARG A 57 -1.90 11.27 13.63
N ASN A 58 -1.29 10.61 14.61
CA ASN A 58 -1.31 11.04 16.00
C ASN A 58 -0.15 12.03 16.18
N PRO A 59 -0.41 13.34 16.46
CA PRO A 59 0.65 14.33 16.54
C PRO A 59 1.59 14.16 17.73
N GLN A 60 1.24 13.31 18.69
CA GLN A 60 2.06 13.01 19.87
C GLN A 60 3.06 11.87 19.65
N VAL A 61 2.96 11.20 18.48
CA VAL A 61 3.80 10.03 18.17
C VAL A 61 4.60 10.34 16.91
N PRO A 62 5.91 10.02 16.87
CA PRO A 62 6.71 10.21 15.66
C PRO A 62 6.18 9.39 14.49
N VAL A 63 6.32 9.93 13.29
CA VAL A 63 6.10 9.17 12.07
C VAL A 63 7.37 8.38 11.77
N PRO A 64 7.27 7.07 11.45
CA PRO A 64 8.44 6.31 11.03
C PRO A 64 9.11 6.91 9.80
N ASP A 65 10.42 6.74 9.68
CA ASP A 65 11.18 7.19 8.53
C ASP A 65 11.02 6.22 7.35
N TYR A 66 9.83 6.20 6.77
CA TYR A 66 9.53 5.29 5.67
C TYR A 66 10.48 5.42 4.48
N PRO A 67 10.86 6.65 4.03
CA PRO A 67 11.75 6.78 2.88
C PRO A 67 13.10 6.09 2.99
N HIS A 68 13.59 5.89 4.23
CA HIS A 68 14.87 5.23 4.50
C HIS A 68 14.71 3.82 5.07
N MET A 69 13.47 3.35 5.21
CA MET A 69 13.19 2.01 5.73
C MET A 69 13.53 0.95 4.69
N ASN A 70 14.21 -0.12 5.13
CA ASN A 70 14.42 -1.28 4.26
C ASN A 70 13.05 -1.93 3.94
N PRO A 71 12.70 -2.13 2.66
CA PRO A 71 11.41 -2.71 2.28
C PRO A 71 11.16 -4.12 2.85
N VAL A 72 12.20 -4.86 3.21
CA VAL A 72 12.07 -6.18 3.83
C VAL A 72 11.44 -6.09 5.23
N LEU A 73 11.65 -4.97 5.94
CA LEU A 73 11.07 -4.77 7.27
C LEU A 73 9.56 -4.61 7.24
N MET A 74 9.05 -3.95 6.20
CA MET A 74 7.62 -3.73 6.01
C MET A 74 7.38 -3.25 4.58
N HIS A 75 6.39 -3.80 3.95
CA HIS A 75 5.89 -3.29 2.66
C HIS A 75 4.43 -3.67 2.49
N LEU A 76 3.72 -2.86 1.71
CA LEU A 76 2.38 -3.17 1.24
C LEU A 76 2.49 -3.79 -0.15
N ALA A 77 1.83 -4.91 -0.38
CA ALA A 77 1.85 -5.57 -1.68
C ALA A 77 0.46 -5.57 -2.30
N PHE A 78 0.40 -5.21 -3.58
CA PHE A 78 -0.81 -5.24 -4.38
C PHE A 78 -0.61 -6.20 -5.55
N ILE A 79 -1.64 -6.96 -5.87
CA ILE A 79 -1.65 -7.81 -7.06
C ILE A 79 -1.86 -6.93 -8.28
N SER A 80 -1.07 -7.16 -9.33
CA SER A 80 -1.18 -6.48 -10.61
C SER A 80 -1.10 -7.52 -11.74
N ASP A 81 -2.07 -7.52 -12.64
CA ASP A 81 -2.05 -8.37 -13.83
C ASP A 81 -1.16 -7.79 -14.95
N GLU A 82 -0.90 -6.49 -14.90
CA GLU A 82 -0.10 -5.73 -15.86
C GLU A 82 1.01 -4.97 -15.13
N LEU A 83 1.99 -5.70 -14.62
CA LEU A 83 2.95 -5.17 -13.66
C LEU A 83 3.75 -3.99 -14.18
N ALA A 84 4.30 -4.09 -15.40
CA ALA A 84 5.08 -3.01 -15.99
C ALA A 84 4.23 -1.78 -16.29
N THR A 85 3.01 -1.96 -16.75
CA THR A 85 2.07 -0.87 -17.04
C THR A 85 1.67 -0.15 -15.75
N ASP A 86 1.34 -0.89 -14.71
CA ASP A 86 0.98 -0.30 -13.41
C ASP A 86 2.17 0.38 -12.77
N ARG A 87 3.37 -0.23 -12.82
CA ARG A 87 4.60 0.42 -12.37
C ARG A 87 4.78 1.80 -13.02
N ASP A 88 4.70 1.86 -14.35
CA ASP A 88 4.92 3.11 -15.09
C ASP A 88 3.87 4.16 -14.76
N ARG A 89 2.62 3.74 -14.60
CA ARG A 89 1.52 4.60 -14.19
C ARG A 89 1.74 5.18 -12.79
N LEU A 90 2.15 4.35 -11.84
CA LEU A 90 2.40 4.80 -10.47
C LEU A 90 3.63 5.72 -10.37
N VAL A 91 4.67 5.46 -11.17
CA VAL A 91 5.85 6.35 -11.24
C VAL A 91 5.45 7.72 -11.75
N LYS A 92 4.61 7.80 -12.77
CA LYS A 92 4.07 9.09 -13.26
C LYS A 92 3.26 9.81 -12.19
N ALA A 93 2.64 9.07 -11.29
CA ALA A 93 1.84 9.61 -10.18
C ALA A 93 2.68 9.97 -8.96
N GLY A 94 3.99 9.80 -8.98
CA GLY A 94 4.90 10.21 -7.91
C GLY A 94 5.58 9.08 -7.13
N ALA A 95 5.30 7.83 -7.45
CA ALA A 95 6.03 6.70 -6.85
C ALA A 95 7.44 6.61 -7.43
N LYS A 96 8.34 5.92 -6.69
CA LYS A 96 9.72 5.70 -7.11
C LYS A 96 10.01 4.20 -7.12
N VAL A 97 10.76 3.74 -8.14
CA VAL A 97 11.25 2.36 -8.19
C VAL A 97 12.43 2.21 -7.23
N VAL A 98 12.36 1.23 -6.35
CA VAL A 98 13.43 0.88 -5.41
C VAL A 98 14.21 -0.34 -5.90
N GLU A 99 13.48 -1.36 -6.38
CA GLU A 99 14.06 -2.55 -6.97
C GLU A 99 13.38 -2.82 -8.30
N ALA A 100 14.18 -3.12 -9.34
CA ALA A 100 13.67 -3.37 -10.67
C ALA A 100 12.73 -4.58 -10.71
N LEU A 101 11.87 -4.62 -11.73
CA LEU A 101 11.00 -5.75 -11.99
C LEU A 101 11.84 -7.01 -12.19
N ILE A 102 11.51 -8.06 -11.46
CA ILE A 102 12.15 -9.37 -11.56
C ILE A 102 11.11 -10.45 -11.78
N THR A 103 11.56 -11.57 -12.37
CA THR A 103 10.78 -12.81 -12.47
C THR A 103 11.51 -13.88 -11.68
N SER A 104 10.84 -14.48 -10.70
CA SER A 104 11.41 -15.57 -9.91
C SER A 104 11.47 -16.87 -10.71
N PRO A 105 12.27 -17.87 -10.28
CA PRO A 105 12.29 -19.18 -10.93
C PRO A 105 10.91 -19.86 -11.01
N ALA A 106 10.03 -19.59 -10.06
CA ALA A 106 8.66 -20.11 -10.05
C ALA A 106 7.71 -19.36 -11.00
N GLY A 107 8.16 -18.28 -11.64
CA GLY A 107 7.38 -17.49 -12.57
C GLY A 107 6.62 -16.32 -11.93
N ASP A 108 6.79 -16.05 -10.65
CA ASP A 108 6.23 -14.88 -10.01
C ASP A 108 7.00 -13.62 -10.44
N GLN A 109 6.29 -12.52 -10.60
CA GLN A 109 6.89 -11.23 -10.94
C GLN A 109 6.70 -10.25 -9.79
N PHE A 110 7.74 -9.45 -9.52
CA PHE A 110 7.72 -8.44 -8.47
C PHE A 110 8.41 -7.18 -8.93
N VAL A 111 7.92 -6.04 -8.42
CA VAL A 111 8.64 -4.77 -8.44
C VAL A 111 8.42 -4.07 -7.11
N MET A 112 9.48 -3.50 -6.53
CA MET A 112 9.38 -2.73 -5.29
C MET A 112 9.46 -1.25 -5.60
N LEU A 113 8.44 -0.53 -5.15
CA LEU A 113 8.33 0.92 -5.26
C LEU A 113 8.32 1.55 -3.87
N ARG A 114 8.40 2.86 -3.84
CA ARG A 114 7.94 3.66 -2.69
C ARG A 114 6.82 4.57 -3.17
N ASP A 115 5.78 4.71 -2.37
CA ASP A 115 4.75 5.70 -2.66
C ASP A 115 5.32 7.12 -2.46
N PRO A 116 4.57 8.19 -2.76
CA PRO A 116 5.07 9.56 -2.61
C PRO A 116 5.52 9.94 -1.19
N TRP A 117 5.07 9.21 -0.19
CA TRP A 117 5.47 9.42 1.23
C TRP A 117 6.58 8.47 1.68
N GLY A 118 7.10 7.68 0.77
CA GLY A 118 8.23 6.78 1.03
C GLY A 118 7.86 5.39 1.51
N ILE A 119 6.58 5.07 1.66
CA ILE A 119 6.13 3.76 2.12
C ILE A 119 6.45 2.71 1.05
N PRO A 120 7.15 1.61 1.42
CA PRO A 120 7.43 0.54 0.48
C PRO A 120 6.15 -0.10 -0.07
N LEU A 121 6.03 -0.10 -1.38
CA LEU A 121 4.86 -0.54 -2.12
C LEU A 121 5.30 -1.53 -3.19
N GLN A 122 4.94 -2.81 -3.01
CA GLN A 122 5.27 -3.85 -3.95
C GLN A 122 4.09 -4.13 -4.88
N LEU A 123 4.37 -4.31 -6.16
CA LEU A 123 3.43 -4.93 -7.08
C LEU A 123 3.89 -6.37 -7.31
N ALA A 124 2.94 -7.29 -7.30
CA ALA A 124 3.19 -8.72 -7.46
C ALA A 124 2.22 -9.34 -8.46
N LYS A 125 2.74 -10.23 -9.29
CA LYS A 125 1.94 -11.09 -10.15
C LYS A 125 2.37 -12.52 -9.90
N ARG A 126 1.46 -13.34 -9.40
CA ARG A 126 1.76 -14.74 -9.07
C ARG A 126 1.51 -15.64 -10.27
N ALA A 127 2.42 -16.60 -10.50
CA ALA A 127 2.18 -17.69 -11.45
C ALA A 127 0.95 -18.51 -11.00
N GLU A 128 0.86 -18.75 -9.68
CA GLU A 128 -0.29 -19.38 -9.05
C GLU A 128 -0.86 -18.44 -7.98
N PRO A 129 -2.01 -17.80 -8.23
CA PRO A 129 -2.61 -16.87 -7.27
C PRO A 129 -2.88 -17.52 -5.91
N MET A 130 -2.56 -16.82 -4.83
CA MET A 130 -2.87 -17.23 -3.45
C MET A 130 -4.23 -16.75 -3.00
N LEU A 131 -4.71 -15.63 -3.57
CA LEU A 131 -6.02 -15.07 -3.29
C LEU A 131 -6.95 -15.34 -4.47
N VAL A 132 -8.15 -15.73 -4.15
CA VAL A 132 -9.20 -16.01 -5.14
C VAL A 132 -10.17 -14.85 -5.24
#